data_e43bb45f9e929f16b7ea01280b1d4ebb
#
_entry.id   e43bb45f9e929f16b7ea01280b1d4ebb
#
_cell.length_a   1.000
_cell.length_b   1.000
_cell.length_c   1.000
_cell.angle_alpha   90.00
_cell.angle_beta   90.00
_cell.angle_gamma   90.00
#
_symmetry.space_group_name_H-M   'P 1'
#
loop_
_entity.id
_entity.type
_entity.pdbx_description
1 polymer ?
#
loop_
_entity_poly.entity_id
_entity_poly.type
_entity_poly.pdbx_seq_one_letter_code
_entity_poly.pdbx_strand_id
1 'polypeptide(L)'
;MKNRYLLQRRRLSVNEQALSVREAIVSRRSIKNFNGQPIEPEIIPEIIEDAIWAPNHGNRNPWRLIVATDEQYEQLLDVLKEFGVANWKQLSDEDLEKQMKKFSTASAAVFVIVPEDVRQKERLEDFAAASILIQNIQLLAWDRGVGTCWKTPPFIDNPKFRERLGIKSGERIISMLQFGHFDSLPKAAPRKPIEEIITYFGSEPDEEE
;
A
#
# COMPACT_ATOMS: atom_id res chain seq x y z
N MET A 1 -27.74 2.57 21.15
CA MET A 1 -26.82 1.41 21.17
C MET A 1 -25.42 1.92 21.38
N LYS A 2 -24.89 1.82 22.61
CA LYS A 2 -23.58 2.35 22.99
C LYS A 2 -22.49 1.48 22.38
N ASN A 3 -21.53 2.16 21.81
CA ASN A 3 -20.34 1.74 21.08
C ASN A 3 -19.61 0.57 21.76
N ARG A 4 -19.98 -0.66 21.43
CA ARG A 4 -19.36 -1.90 21.93
C ARG A 4 -18.02 -2.20 21.28
N TYR A 5 -17.67 -1.47 20.22
CA TYR A 5 -16.44 -1.66 19.42
C TYR A 5 -15.17 -1.14 20.09
N LEU A 6 -15.27 -0.25 21.07
CA LEU A 6 -14.09 0.30 21.77
C LEU A 6 -13.59 -0.54 22.95
N LEU A 7 -14.30 -1.59 23.37
CA LEU A 7 -13.99 -2.31 24.62
C LEU A 7 -13.52 -3.76 24.44
N GLN A 8 -13.41 -4.27 23.23
CA GLN A 8 -12.84 -5.60 22.95
C GLN A 8 -11.55 -5.55 22.12
N ARG A 9 -10.68 -4.57 22.36
CA ARG A 9 -9.29 -4.74 21.94
C ARG A 9 -8.69 -5.87 22.77
N ARG A 10 -8.68 -7.09 22.21
CA ARG A 10 -7.75 -8.10 22.65
C ARG A 10 -6.37 -7.44 22.66
N ARG A 11 -5.70 -7.52 23.77
CA ARG A 11 -4.30 -7.15 23.91
C ARG A 11 -3.50 -8.00 22.91
N LEU A 12 -3.28 -7.47 21.75
CA LEU A 12 -2.15 -7.87 20.95
C LEU A 12 -0.93 -7.53 21.79
N SER A 13 0.08 -8.36 21.75
CA SER A 13 1.40 -8.06 22.35
C SER A 13 2.01 -6.90 21.57
N VAL A 14 1.48 -5.72 21.79
CA VAL A 14 1.96 -4.47 21.22
C VAL A 14 3.27 -4.18 21.91
N ASN A 15 4.30 -3.96 21.11
CA ASN A 15 5.50 -3.25 21.54
C ASN A 15 5.08 -2.12 22.50
N GLU A 16 5.66 -2.04 23.68
CA GLU A 16 5.15 -1.27 24.84
C GLU A 16 4.93 0.24 24.60
N GLN A 17 5.14 0.73 23.35
CA GLN A 17 4.94 2.12 22.96
C GLN A 17 4.43 2.22 21.53
N ALA A 18 3.09 2.22 21.38
CA ALA A 18 2.46 2.60 20.10
C ALA A 18 2.90 4.02 19.69
N LEU A 19 3.21 4.23 18.42
CA LEU A 19 3.57 5.53 17.89
C LEU A 19 2.38 6.49 17.99
N SER A 20 2.63 7.74 18.32
CA SER A 20 1.63 8.77 18.10
C SER A 20 1.36 8.93 16.58
N VAL A 21 0.18 9.41 16.23
CA VAL A 21 -0.18 9.68 14.82
C VAL A 21 0.88 10.57 14.15
N ARG A 22 1.39 11.59 14.85
CA ARG A 22 2.44 12.46 14.33
C ARG A 22 3.73 11.68 14.06
N GLU A 23 4.16 10.86 14.99
CA GLU A 23 5.38 10.06 14.83
C GLU A 23 5.25 9.08 13.67
N ALA A 24 4.14 8.37 13.57
CA ALA A 24 3.89 7.45 12.46
C ALA A 24 3.94 8.18 11.10
N ILE A 25 3.29 9.32 10.96
CA ILE A 25 3.27 10.13 9.72
C ILE A 25 4.67 10.61 9.35
N VAL A 26 5.42 11.14 10.32
CA VAL A 26 6.73 11.79 10.05
C VAL A 26 7.84 10.76 9.87
N SER A 27 7.78 9.62 10.59
CA SER A 27 8.83 8.59 10.56
C SER A 27 8.65 7.54 9.47
N ARG A 28 7.41 7.26 9.02
CA ARG A 28 7.16 6.22 8.02
C ARG A 28 7.97 6.46 6.73
N ARG A 29 8.55 5.37 6.23
CA ARG A 29 9.30 5.34 4.96
C ARG A 29 8.74 4.29 4.02
N SER A 30 8.91 4.50 2.71
CA SER A 30 8.70 3.45 1.70
C SER A 30 9.88 2.50 1.71
N ILE A 31 9.67 1.30 2.19
CA ILE A 31 10.69 0.26 2.29
C ILE A 31 10.75 -0.50 0.95
N LYS A 32 11.85 -0.36 0.24
CA LYS A 32 12.06 -1.03 -1.05
C LYS A 32 12.89 -2.30 -0.92
N ASN A 33 13.71 -2.38 0.12
CA ASN A 33 14.61 -3.50 0.39
C ASN A 33 14.13 -4.18 1.68
N PHE A 34 13.39 -5.24 1.53
CA PHE A 34 12.98 -6.11 2.63
C PHE A 34 14.08 -7.13 2.90
N ASN A 35 14.07 -7.74 4.09
CA ASN A 35 15.10 -8.69 4.51
C ASN A 35 14.72 -10.16 4.28
N GLY A 36 13.52 -10.43 3.75
CA GLY A 36 13.04 -11.78 3.46
C GLY A 36 12.50 -12.54 4.69
N GLN A 37 12.48 -11.93 5.87
CA GLN A 37 11.88 -12.56 7.03
C GLN A 37 10.35 -12.54 6.90
N PRO A 38 9.66 -13.65 7.20
CA PRO A 38 8.21 -13.73 7.12
C PRO A 38 7.57 -12.79 8.14
N ILE A 39 6.40 -12.28 7.80
CA ILE A 39 5.50 -11.59 8.74
C ILE A 39 4.39 -12.56 9.13
N GLU A 40 3.84 -12.41 10.33
CA GLU A 40 2.68 -13.21 10.74
C GLU A 40 1.50 -12.91 9.80
N PRO A 41 0.85 -13.95 9.24
CA PRO A 41 -0.23 -13.78 8.25
C PRO A 41 -1.42 -12.96 8.76
N GLU A 42 -1.68 -13.03 10.05
CA GLU A 42 -2.77 -12.36 10.74
C GLU A 42 -2.60 -10.83 10.79
N ILE A 43 -1.37 -10.33 10.71
CA ILE A 43 -1.05 -8.89 10.77
C ILE A 43 -1.77 -8.12 9.67
N ILE A 44 -1.83 -8.65 8.44
CA ILE A 44 -2.42 -7.93 7.32
C ILE A 44 -3.94 -7.80 7.44
N PRO A 45 -4.72 -8.88 7.71
CA PRO A 45 -6.14 -8.75 8.00
C PRO A 45 -6.46 -7.78 9.15
N GLU A 46 -5.70 -7.81 10.23
CA GLU A 46 -5.88 -6.91 11.37
C GLU A 46 -5.63 -5.44 11.01
N ILE A 47 -4.58 -5.17 10.23
CA ILE A 47 -4.31 -3.82 9.70
C ILE A 47 -5.45 -3.36 8.81
N ILE A 48 -5.97 -4.23 7.96
CA ILE A 48 -7.07 -3.90 7.04
C ILE A 48 -8.35 -3.60 7.82
N GLU A 49 -8.67 -4.35 8.87
CA GLU A 49 -9.85 -4.13 9.72
C GLU A 49 -9.87 -2.71 10.33
N ASP A 50 -8.72 -2.22 10.74
CA ASP A 50 -8.59 -0.84 11.24
C ASP A 50 -8.54 0.18 10.08
N ALA A 51 -7.87 -0.14 8.97
CA ALA A 51 -7.67 0.79 7.86
C ALA A 51 -8.96 1.14 7.09
N ILE A 52 -9.94 0.24 7.04
CA ILE A 52 -11.22 0.46 6.35
C ILE A 52 -12.08 1.58 6.98
N TRP A 53 -11.70 2.10 8.15
CA TRP A 53 -12.29 3.31 8.71
C TRP A 53 -11.89 4.58 7.95
N ALA A 54 -11.23 4.45 6.83
CA ALA A 54 -10.94 5.56 5.92
C ALA A 54 -12.24 6.29 5.50
N PRO A 55 -12.26 7.62 5.54
CA PRO A 55 -13.42 8.39 5.09
C PRO A 55 -13.67 8.18 3.60
N ASN A 56 -14.93 8.03 3.25
CA ASN A 56 -15.35 7.91 1.85
C ASN A 56 -16.72 8.56 1.63
N HIS A 57 -16.88 9.22 0.49
CA HIS A 57 -18.12 9.92 0.19
C HIS A 57 -19.31 8.95 0.06
N GLY A 58 -20.41 9.26 0.72
CA GLY A 58 -21.63 8.46 0.67
C GLY A 58 -21.52 7.04 1.28
N ASN A 59 -20.49 6.76 2.05
CA ASN A 59 -20.19 5.43 2.64
C ASN A 59 -20.18 4.30 1.59
N ARG A 60 -19.70 4.59 0.38
CA ARG A 60 -19.67 3.62 -0.72
C ARG A 60 -18.68 2.49 -0.52
N ASN A 61 -17.67 2.69 0.35
CA ASN A 61 -16.58 1.74 0.59
C ASN A 61 -15.98 1.22 -0.73
N PRO A 62 -15.43 2.12 -1.59
CA PRO A 62 -15.16 1.83 -2.98
C PRO A 62 -13.83 1.07 -3.16
N TRP A 63 -13.62 0.06 -2.36
CA TRP A 63 -12.40 -0.74 -2.42
C TRP A 63 -12.69 -2.23 -2.33
N ARG A 64 -11.93 -2.99 -3.07
CA ARG A 64 -11.76 -4.42 -2.94
C ARG A 64 -10.26 -4.71 -2.81
N LEU A 65 -9.91 -5.62 -1.93
CA LEU A 65 -8.52 -5.97 -1.67
C LEU A 65 -8.26 -7.41 -2.10
N ILE A 66 -7.13 -7.64 -2.76
CA ILE A 66 -6.59 -8.98 -2.98
C ILE A 66 -5.33 -9.06 -2.14
N VAL A 67 -5.34 -9.99 -1.19
CA VAL A 67 -4.25 -10.22 -0.24
C VAL A 67 -3.54 -11.52 -0.64
N ALA A 68 -2.22 -11.48 -0.66
CA ALA A 68 -1.38 -12.65 -0.85
C ALA A 68 -0.34 -12.69 0.30
N THR A 69 -0.42 -13.73 1.11
CA THR A 69 0.50 -14.06 2.20
C THR A 69 0.94 -15.50 2.05
N ASP A 70 2.02 -15.91 2.66
CA ASP A 70 2.51 -17.28 2.70
C ASP A 70 2.47 -17.98 1.33
N GLU A 71 1.77 -19.10 1.24
CA GLU A 71 1.64 -19.89 0.01
C GLU A 71 1.02 -19.10 -1.15
N GLN A 72 0.08 -18.17 -0.87
CA GLN A 72 -0.49 -17.32 -1.90
C GLN A 72 0.55 -16.32 -2.42
N TYR A 73 1.47 -15.87 -1.55
CA TYR A 73 2.55 -14.99 -1.99
C TYR A 73 3.55 -15.74 -2.88
N GLU A 74 3.89 -16.96 -2.56
CA GLU A 74 4.73 -17.82 -3.40
C GLU A 74 4.10 -18.01 -4.80
N GLN A 75 2.80 -18.31 -4.86
CA GLN A 75 2.07 -18.38 -6.12
C GLN A 75 2.06 -17.07 -6.90
N LEU A 76 1.96 -15.94 -6.18
CA LEU A 76 2.02 -14.61 -6.77
C LEU A 76 3.41 -14.32 -7.36
N LEU A 77 4.50 -14.83 -6.78
CA LEU A 77 5.85 -14.63 -7.32
C LEU A 77 5.97 -15.16 -8.75
N ASP A 78 5.31 -16.27 -9.10
CA ASP A 78 5.29 -16.79 -10.47
C ASP A 78 4.60 -15.82 -11.43
N VAL A 79 3.51 -15.22 -11.00
CA VAL A 79 2.82 -14.19 -11.78
C VAL A 79 3.68 -12.94 -11.92
N LEU A 80 4.31 -12.49 -10.82
CA LEU A 80 5.21 -11.33 -10.83
C LEU A 80 6.46 -11.57 -11.67
N LYS A 81 6.96 -12.80 -11.76
CA LYS A 81 8.03 -13.19 -12.67
C LYS A 81 7.60 -13.01 -14.13
N GLU A 82 6.43 -13.54 -14.49
CA GLU A 82 5.90 -13.46 -15.85
C GLU A 82 5.72 -12.03 -16.35
N PHE A 83 5.19 -11.15 -15.52
CA PHE A 83 4.81 -9.79 -15.93
C PHE A 83 5.79 -8.71 -15.47
N GLY A 84 6.56 -8.96 -14.44
CA GLY A 84 7.45 -8.00 -13.79
C GLY A 84 8.93 -8.13 -14.18
N VAL A 85 9.31 -9.23 -14.87
CA VAL A 85 10.68 -9.46 -15.33
C VAL A 85 10.71 -9.59 -16.84
N ALA A 86 11.35 -8.62 -17.49
CA ALA A 86 11.47 -8.62 -18.94
C ALA A 86 12.32 -9.83 -19.41
N ASN A 87 11.86 -10.50 -20.47
CA ASN A 87 12.57 -11.64 -21.09
C ASN A 87 12.95 -12.76 -20.10
N TRP A 88 12.18 -12.97 -19.02
CA TRP A 88 12.50 -13.89 -17.94
C TRP A 88 12.86 -15.31 -18.41
N LYS A 89 12.24 -15.79 -19.50
CA LYS A 89 12.54 -17.13 -20.09
C LYS A 89 13.94 -17.25 -20.72
N GLN A 90 14.61 -16.13 -20.95
CA GLN A 90 15.92 -16.07 -21.61
C GLN A 90 17.05 -15.75 -20.63
N LEU A 91 16.70 -15.42 -19.38
CA LEU A 91 17.68 -15.10 -18.34
C LEU A 91 18.33 -16.38 -17.79
N SER A 92 19.56 -16.25 -17.34
CA SER A 92 20.19 -17.24 -16.49
C SER A 92 19.46 -17.29 -15.13
N ASP A 93 19.60 -18.40 -14.40
CA ASP A 93 19.01 -18.52 -13.07
C ASP A 93 19.50 -17.40 -12.13
N GLU A 94 20.79 -17.06 -12.20
CA GLU A 94 21.39 -15.98 -11.40
C GLU A 94 20.79 -14.60 -11.75
N ASP A 95 20.65 -14.27 -13.02
CA ASP A 95 20.05 -13.01 -13.46
C ASP A 95 18.56 -12.94 -13.13
N LEU A 96 17.85 -14.05 -13.25
CA LEU A 96 16.45 -14.15 -12.88
C LEU A 96 16.28 -13.90 -11.38
N GLU A 97 17.06 -14.58 -10.54
CA GLU A 97 17.03 -14.40 -9.09
C GLU A 97 17.30 -12.93 -8.71
N LYS A 98 18.35 -12.33 -9.32
CA LYS A 98 18.68 -10.92 -9.11
C LYS A 98 17.52 -9.98 -9.46
N GLN A 99 16.84 -10.22 -10.58
CA GLN A 99 15.70 -9.40 -10.97
C GLN A 99 14.44 -9.68 -10.13
N MET A 100 14.27 -10.90 -9.63
CA MET A 100 13.18 -11.27 -8.74
C MET A 100 13.34 -10.70 -7.33
N LYS A 101 14.54 -10.34 -6.91
CA LYS A 101 14.84 -9.83 -5.55
C LYS A 101 13.91 -8.69 -5.12
N LYS A 102 13.48 -7.83 -6.06
CA LYS A 102 12.51 -6.74 -5.83
C LYS A 102 11.10 -7.23 -5.42
N PHE A 103 10.84 -8.52 -5.57
CA PHE A 103 9.58 -9.17 -5.19
C PHE A 103 9.82 -10.21 -4.10
N SER A 104 10.79 -11.12 -4.27
CA SER A 104 11.01 -12.28 -3.41
C SER A 104 11.49 -11.96 -1.99
N THR A 105 11.99 -10.75 -1.74
CA THR A 105 12.37 -10.33 -0.38
C THR A 105 11.21 -9.73 0.43
N ALA A 106 10.08 -9.42 -0.19
CA ALA A 106 8.85 -9.10 0.53
C ALA A 106 8.17 -10.39 1.00
N SER A 107 7.33 -10.29 2.01
CA SER A 107 6.63 -11.43 2.62
C SER A 107 5.15 -11.49 2.25
N ALA A 108 4.61 -10.39 1.73
CA ALA A 108 3.21 -10.31 1.32
C ALA A 108 2.96 -9.17 0.35
N ALA A 109 1.81 -9.23 -0.32
CA ALA A 109 1.30 -8.13 -1.13
C ALA A 109 -0.21 -7.94 -0.95
N VAL A 110 -0.64 -6.68 -1.04
CA VAL A 110 -2.05 -6.31 -1.11
C VAL A 110 -2.27 -5.46 -2.35
N PHE A 111 -3.14 -5.92 -3.24
CA PHE A 111 -3.62 -5.11 -4.36
C PHE A 111 -4.88 -4.38 -3.94
N VAL A 112 -4.90 -3.08 -4.15
CA VAL A 112 -6.07 -2.24 -3.89
C VAL A 112 -6.78 -1.95 -5.20
N ILE A 113 -8.06 -2.32 -5.27
CA ILE A 113 -8.88 -2.25 -6.46
C ILE A 113 -10.05 -1.33 -6.18
N VAL A 114 -10.36 -0.46 -7.13
CA VAL A 114 -11.51 0.44 -7.08
C VAL A 114 -12.41 0.24 -8.30
N PRO A 115 -13.72 0.56 -8.21
CA PRO A 115 -14.55 0.64 -9.39
C PRO A 115 -14.09 1.78 -10.30
N GLU A 116 -14.16 1.58 -11.60
CA GLU A 116 -13.91 2.62 -12.60
C GLU A 116 -15.24 3.23 -13.04
N ASP A 117 -15.81 4.08 -12.16
CA ASP A 117 -17.09 4.74 -12.43
C ASP A 117 -16.99 5.62 -13.68
N VAL A 118 -18.01 5.56 -14.54
CA VAL A 118 -18.08 6.38 -15.76
C VAL A 118 -18.18 7.87 -15.45
N ARG A 119 -18.73 8.21 -14.29
CA ARG A 119 -18.84 9.58 -13.80
C ARG A 119 -17.50 10.01 -13.20
N GLN A 120 -16.93 11.06 -13.76
CA GLN A 120 -15.61 11.55 -13.35
C GLN A 120 -15.51 11.90 -11.85
N LYS A 121 -16.56 12.55 -11.32
CA LYS A 121 -16.59 12.96 -9.92
C LYS A 121 -16.46 11.76 -8.98
N GLU A 122 -17.32 10.77 -9.16
CA GLU A 122 -17.37 9.56 -8.35
C GLU A 122 -16.07 8.76 -8.45
N ARG A 123 -15.51 8.65 -9.65
CA ARG A 123 -14.22 7.98 -9.88
C ARG A 123 -13.08 8.65 -9.13
N LEU A 124 -13.03 10.00 -9.09
CA LEU A 124 -12.00 10.74 -8.33
C LEU A 124 -12.21 10.61 -6.83
N GLU A 125 -13.45 10.66 -6.36
CA GLU A 125 -13.78 10.46 -4.95
C GLU A 125 -13.41 9.04 -4.48
N ASP A 126 -13.69 8.02 -5.29
CA ASP A 126 -13.36 6.62 -4.99
C ASP A 126 -11.84 6.40 -4.94
N PHE A 127 -11.12 6.99 -5.89
CA PHE A 127 -9.65 6.95 -5.89
C PHE A 127 -9.06 7.66 -4.66
N ALA A 128 -9.58 8.83 -4.30
CA ALA A 128 -9.14 9.57 -3.11
C ALA A 128 -9.39 8.76 -1.83
N ALA A 129 -10.59 8.20 -1.68
CA ALA A 129 -10.95 7.38 -0.53
C ALA A 129 -10.03 6.14 -0.40
N ALA A 130 -9.79 5.44 -1.51
CA ALA A 130 -8.88 4.28 -1.50
C ALA A 130 -7.42 4.68 -1.25
N SER A 131 -7.00 5.88 -1.66
CA SER A 131 -5.66 6.41 -1.32
C SER A 131 -5.51 6.67 0.18
N ILE A 132 -6.57 7.11 0.86
CA ILE A 132 -6.60 7.26 2.31
C ILE A 132 -6.55 5.88 2.99
N LEU A 133 -7.30 4.89 2.49
CA LEU A 133 -7.21 3.50 2.95
C LEU A 133 -5.77 2.98 2.87
N ILE A 134 -5.09 3.19 1.74
CA ILE A 134 -3.69 2.79 1.56
C ILE A 134 -2.78 3.47 2.58
N GLN A 135 -2.97 4.77 2.82
CA GLN A 135 -2.19 5.49 3.82
C GLN A 135 -2.43 4.94 5.23
N ASN A 136 -3.68 4.64 5.59
CA ASN A 136 -4.00 4.01 6.87
C ASN A 136 -3.29 2.66 7.01
N ILE A 137 -3.36 1.80 5.99
CA ILE A 137 -2.63 0.52 5.96
C ILE A 137 -1.14 0.73 6.20
N GLN A 138 -0.52 1.70 5.53
CA GLN A 138 0.91 1.97 5.67
C GLN A 138 1.30 2.49 7.05
N LEU A 139 0.47 3.33 7.67
CA LEU A 139 0.71 3.85 9.02
C LEU A 139 0.56 2.75 10.07
N LEU A 140 -0.49 1.93 9.96
CA LEU A 140 -0.75 0.82 10.87
C LEU A 140 0.31 -0.28 10.76
N ALA A 141 0.81 -0.56 9.55
CA ALA A 141 1.93 -1.47 9.35
C ALA A 141 3.20 -0.91 9.99
N TRP A 142 3.47 0.37 9.80
CA TRP A 142 4.64 1.05 10.38
C TRP A 142 4.64 1.02 11.90
N ASP A 143 3.50 1.25 12.53
CA ASP A 143 3.32 1.15 13.98
C ASP A 143 3.63 -0.25 14.52
N ARG A 144 3.42 -1.29 13.70
CA ARG A 144 3.73 -2.69 14.01
C ARG A 144 5.15 -3.12 13.61
N GLY A 145 6.01 -2.19 13.17
CA GLY A 145 7.37 -2.49 12.72
C GLY A 145 7.43 -3.21 11.36
N VAL A 146 6.33 -3.21 10.60
CA VAL A 146 6.27 -3.80 9.25
C VAL A 146 6.47 -2.72 8.20
N GLY A 147 7.47 -2.91 7.36
CA GLY A 147 7.75 -2.04 6.22
C GLY A 147 6.75 -2.23 5.09
N THR A 148 6.41 -1.13 4.41
CA THR A 148 5.55 -1.17 3.23
C THR A 148 6.13 -0.38 2.06
N CYS A 149 5.78 -0.79 0.84
CA CYS A 149 6.07 -0.03 -0.37
C CYS A 149 4.85 0.01 -1.28
N TRP A 150 4.32 1.22 -1.53
CA TRP A 150 3.30 1.43 -2.56
C TRP A 150 3.95 1.45 -3.93
N LYS A 151 3.52 0.56 -4.81
CA LYS A 151 4.00 0.44 -6.18
C LYS A 151 2.85 0.50 -7.18
N THR A 152 3.11 1.12 -8.32
CA THR A 152 2.21 1.16 -9.48
C THR A 152 3.00 0.74 -10.74
N PRO A 153 3.47 -0.53 -10.78
CA PRO A 153 4.24 -1.00 -11.93
C PRO A 153 3.36 -1.06 -13.19
N PRO A 154 3.93 -0.83 -14.39
CA PRO A 154 3.14 -0.79 -15.64
C PRO A 154 2.33 -2.05 -15.91
N PHE A 155 2.75 -3.19 -15.40
CA PHE A 155 2.04 -4.45 -15.63
C PHE A 155 0.69 -4.55 -14.92
N ILE A 156 0.37 -3.70 -13.95
CA ILE A 156 -0.96 -3.72 -13.30
C ILE A 156 -2.10 -3.37 -14.28
N ASP A 157 -1.79 -2.67 -15.36
CA ASP A 157 -2.75 -2.35 -16.41
C ASP A 157 -2.77 -3.40 -17.54
N ASN A 158 -1.87 -4.41 -17.50
CA ASN A 158 -1.83 -5.47 -18.50
C ASN A 158 -3.09 -6.36 -18.39
N PRO A 159 -3.87 -6.58 -19.47
CA PRO A 159 -5.10 -7.35 -19.42
C PRO A 159 -4.92 -8.78 -18.90
N LYS A 160 -3.83 -9.46 -19.29
CA LYS A 160 -3.54 -10.83 -18.84
C LYS A 160 -3.16 -10.88 -17.36
N PHE A 161 -2.42 -9.89 -16.87
CA PHE A 161 -2.13 -9.77 -15.45
C PHE A 161 -3.41 -9.57 -14.63
N ARG A 162 -4.29 -8.69 -15.12
CA ARG A 162 -5.59 -8.40 -14.49
C ARG A 162 -6.47 -9.66 -14.46
N GLU A 163 -6.51 -10.40 -15.55
CA GLU A 163 -7.22 -11.69 -15.64
C GLU A 163 -6.68 -12.70 -14.62
N ARG A 164 -5.35 -12.84 -14.49
CA ARG A 164 -4.69 -13.74 -13.52
C ARG A 164 -5.04 -13.37 -12.08
N LEU A 165 -5.27 -12.09 -11.78
CA LEU A 165 -5.68 -11.59 -10.46
C LEU A 165 -7.22 -11.58 -10.27
N GLY A 166 -8.01 -12.01 -11.24
CA GLY A 166 -9.47 -11.96 -11.15
C GLY A 166 -10.03 -10.54 -11.07
N ILE A 167 -9.42 -9.60 -11.80
CA ILE A 167 -9.92 -8.22 -11.90
C ILE A 167 -11.08 -8.19 -12.88
N LYS A 168 -12.22 -7.70 -12.42
CA LYS A 168 -13.45 -7.64 -13.21
C LYS A 168 -13.44 -6.46 -14.19
N SER A 169 -14.32 -6.54 -15.21
CA SER A 169 -14.61 -5.37 -16.04
C SER A 169 -15.15 -4.23 -15.17
N GLY A 170 -14.70 -2.99 -15.43
CA GLY A 170 -15.08 -1.83 -14.62
C GLY A 170 -14.37 -1.71 -13.27
N GLU A 171 -13.36 -2.54 -13.00
CA GLU A 171 -12.47 -2.40 -11.85
C GLU A 171 -11.08 -1.91 -12.31
N ARG A 172 -10.37 -1.22 -11.43
CA ARG A 172 -8.98 -0.78 -11.65
C ARG A 172 -8.11 -1.11 -10.44
N ILE A 173 -6.92 -1.65 -10.69
CA ILE A 173 -5.88 -1.75 -9.67
C ILE A 173 -5.23 -0.38 -9.53
N ILE A 174 -5.25 0.19 -8.34
CA ILE A 174 -4.62 1.50 -8.08
C ILE A 174 -3.28 1.38 -7.35
N SER A 175 -3.03 0.23 -6.73
CA SER A 175 -1.75 -0.03 -6.08
C SER A 175 -1.48 -1.52 -5.91
N MET A 176 -0.19 -1.84 -5.84
CA MET A 176 0.36 -3.04 -5.23
C MET A 176 1.16 -2.60 -4.01
N LEU A 177 0.69 -2.92 -2.81
CA LEU A 177 1.45 -2.74 -1.58
C LEU A 177 2.25 -4.00 -1.30
N GLN A 178 3.57 -3.87 -1.19
CA GLN A 178 4.42 -4.94 -0.66
C GLN A 178 4.66 -4.72 0.83
N PHE A 179 4.78 -5.82 1.58
CA PHE A 179 5.00 -5.83 3.02
C PHE A 179 6.20 -6.73 3.36
N GLY A 180 6.90 -6.41 4.42
CA GLY A 180 7.98 -7.24 4.95
C GLY A 180 8.79 -6.54 6.04
N HIS A 181 9.63 -7.31 6.71
CA HIS A 181 10.61 -6.78 7.64
C HIS A 181 11.80 -6.17 6.90
N PHE A 182 12.55 -5.29 7.57
CA PHE A 182 13.66 -4.56 7.00
C PHE A 182 14.72 -4.26 8.06
N ASP A 183 15.98 -4.19 7.63
CA ASP A 183 17.12 -3.99 8.53
C ASP A 183 17.61 -2.53 8.54
N SER A 184 17.23 -1.73 7.55
CA SER A 184 17.69 -0.36 7.43
C SER A 184 16.60 0.59 6.98
N LEU A 185 16.64 1.82 7.51
CA LEU A 185 15.73 2.89 7.15
C LEU A 185 16.28 3.70 5.97
N PRO A 186 15.50 3.91 4.91
CA PRO A 186 15.86 4.85 3.86
C PRO A 186 15.98 6.27 4.42
N LYS A 187 16.95 7.02 3.91
CA LYS A 187 17.08 8.45 4.22
C LYS A 187 15.78 9.19 3.86
N ALA A 188 15.33 10.06 4.75
CA ALA A 188 14.18 10.93 4.47
C ALA A 188 14.53 11.90 3.33
N ALA A 189 13.68 11.94 2.30
CA ALA A 189 13.77 13.01 1.31
C ALA A 189 13.27 14.34 1.90
N PRO A 190 13.87 15.46 1.55
CA PRO A 190 13.38 16.77 1.97
C PRO A 190 11.94 16.98 1.48
N ARG A 191 11.21 17.81 2.17
CA ARG A 191 9.90 18.29 1.76
C ARG A 191 10.03 19.76 1.35
N LYS A 192 9.13 20.21 0.51
CA LYS A 192 9.03 21.64 0.21
C LYS A 192 8.79 22.43 1.49
N PRO A 193 9.38 23.61 1.62
CA PRO A 193 9.05 24.54 2.69
C PRO A 193 7.53 24.79 2.74
N ILE A 194 7.01 25.04 3.94
CA ILE A 194 5.56 25.20 4.11
C ILE A 194 5.04 26.45 3.38
N GLU A 195 5.87 27.45 3.25
CA GLU A 195 5.62 28.73 2.58
C GLU A 195 5.34 28.53 1.08
N GLU A 196 5.96 27.51 0.45
CA GLU A 196 5.70 27.19 -0.96
C GLU A 196 4.37 26.42 -1.18
N ILE A 197 3.73 25.97 -0.12
CA ILE A 197 2.55 25.08 -0.19
C ILE A 197 1.29 25.78 0.28
N ILE A 198 1.42 26.75 1.22
CA ILE A 198 0.30 27.47 1.82
C ILE A 198 0.14 28.81 1.14
N THR A 199 -1.07 29.07 0.67
CA THR A 199 -1.51 30.40 0.27
C THR A 199 -2.67 30.80 1.18
N TYR A 200 -2.56 31.94 1.83
CA TYR A 200 -3.64 32.47 2.67
C TYR A 200 -4.68 33.16 1.81
N PHE A 201 -5.95 32.89 2.08
CA PHE A 201 -7.03 33.59 1.38
C PHE A 201 -6.94 35.09 1.62
N GLY A 202 -6.90 35.88 0.54
CA GLY A 202 -6.80 37.35 0.61
C GLY A 202 -5.37 37.89 0.70
N SER A 203 -4.32 37.04 0.70
CA SER A 203 -2.96 37.54 0.46
C SER A 203 -2.82 37.95 -1.01
N GLU A 204 -2.15 39.03 -1.29
CA GLU A 204 -1.78 39.43 -2.65
C GLU A 204 -0.76 38.41 -3.18
N PRO A 205 -0.82 38.04 -4.48
CA PRO A 205 0.24 37.26 -5.09
C PRO A 205 1.55 38.03 -4.97
N ASP A 206 2.64 37.36 -4.58
CA ASP A 206 3.97 37.95 -4.69
C ASP A 206 4.16 38.38 -6.16
N GLU A 207 4.39 39.69 -6.38
CA GLU A 207 4.74 40.19 -7.70
C GLU A 207 6.07 39.51 -8.08
N GLU A 208 6.01 38.59 -9.06
CA GLU A 208 7.22 38.00 -9.64
C GLU A 208 8.06 39.14 -10.26
N GLU A 209 9.24 39.42 -9.66
CA GLU A 209 10.28 40.25 -10.24
C GLU A 209 10.97 39.56 -11.42
#